data_39d07ecb5545d23bfe9b2290e4e598a3
#
_entry.id   39d07ecb5545d23bfe9b2290e4e598a3
#
_cell.length_a   1.000
_cell.length_b   1.000
_cell.length_c   1.000
_cell.angle_alpha   90.00
_cell.angle_beta   90.00
_cell.angle_gamma   90.00
#
_symmetry.space_group_name_H-M   'P 1'
#
loop_
_entity.id
_entity.type
_entity.pdbx_description
1 polymer ?
#
loop_
_entity_poly.entity_id
_entity_poly.type
_entity_poly.pdbx_seq_one_letter_code
_entity_poly.pdbx_strand_id
1 'polypeptide(L)'
;MFNEFINAYKARYFKVFTSDFKGELARLVNELNEPSLHASDEIKESLNLLIDTLNEPPLIAVIGQFSSGKSTFLNALLGQNILPSGLTPVTAKAVRLKFAKMPLLSVKFANGSESLLASSELAELNAMSEQIKSMTLYAPSEILKEVNFIDTPGLNSLRDADTKETKNTLKKVCGAIWLSLANNAAKASELESVEEILKTNDLKALCFINQKDKLSEDELESLLKHARQTYGELFEDIIAISSKQALLGITNENKSELESSNFAKALSAVKETFLNASFKENFIKARAKKIVNFLIAEQENRLKVYSAADEILDKFNATLEEKLEAIKEEFKPKIALRYSDMSEAIKLASDEVFKLLKPFSRTKFNPAKTLLNKEIYKRENFEMISLDTDEVFSKLIYEDAIFSKFFKRYKRDLKELENEIISAFDGLYKSLEDELFVYKSRYESFNSFDEFASNYETKSINTYAGRTYENFLREYENAKFKATQKISLFFEKLDVKVTSNYENALKLAVYFLKQKIENSLNSHLQMGTPLYIPSAKDVYERMLNAFSLYEFDDLMCSNNSFLNKTLLDIRTEFNEIYAQKIAMLERLKAKPKEQILKLEKLQESSVILK
;
A
#
# COMPACT_ATOMS: atom_id res chain seq x y z
N MET A 1 46.83 -4.57 6.88
CA MET A 1 45.52 -3.90 7.08
C MET A 1 45.12 -3.02 5.88
N PHE A 2 45.81 -1.90 5.54
CA PHE A 2 45.41 -1.05 4.39
C PHE A 2 45.55 -1.75 3.03
N ASN A 3 46.65 -2.46 2.77
CA ASN A 3 46.84 -3.27 1.56
C ASN A 3 45.85 -4.47 1.50
N GLU A 4 45.51 -5.07 2.61
CA GLU A 4 44.49 -6.13 2.67
C GLU A 4 43.10 -5.58 2.37
N PHE A 5 42.78 -4.41 2.90
CA PHE A 5 41.55 -3.69 2.57
C PHE A 5 41.48 -3.34 1.08
N ILE A 6 42.57 -2.77 0.51
CA ILE A 6 42.63 -2.45 -0.94
C ILE A 6 42.50 -3.73 -1.79
N ASN A 7 43.14 -4.82 -1.39
CA ASN A 7 43.04 -6.09 -2.13
C ASN A 7 41.65 -6.70 -2.02
N ALA A 8 41.05 -6.65 -0.84
CA ALA A 8 39.66 -7.08 -0.64
C ALA A 8 38.66 -6.19 -1.39
N TYR A 9 38.91 -4.87 -1.41
CA TYR A 9 38.12 -3.90 -2.19
C TYR A 9 38.28 -4.15 -3.69
N LYS A 10 39.51 -4.31 -4.20
CA LYS A 10 39.75 -4.64 -5.60
C LYS A 10 39.15 -5.98 -6.00
N ALA A 11 39.28 -7.02 -5.18
CA ALA A 11 38.66 -8.33 -5.42
C ALA A 11 37.13 -8.26 -5.45
N ARG A 12 36.55 -7.34 -4.73
CA ARG A 12 35.09 -7.16 -4.65
C ARG A 12 34.52 -6.28 -5.75
N TYR A 13 35.23 -5.22 -6.15
CA TYR A 13 34.73 -4.18 -7.07
C TYR A 13 35.40 -4.13 -8.42
N PHE A 14 36.61 -4.74 -8.59
CA PHE A 14 37.33 -4.82 -9.87
C PHE A 14 37.45 -6.27 -10.32
N LYS A 15 36.32 -6.98 -10.43
CA LYS A 15 36.30 -8.28 -11.08
C LYS A 15 36.57 -8.11 -12.57
N VAL A 16 37.69 -8.65 -13.04
CA VAL A 16 37.95 -8.75 -14.48
C VAL A 16 37.18 -9.96 -15.00
N PHE A 17 36.18 -9.69 -15.83
CA PHE A 17 35.41 -10.73 -16.50
C PHE A 17 36.03 -11.02 -17.87
N THR A 18 36.08 -12.30 -18.21
CA THR A 18 36.50 -12.72 -19.56
C THR A 18 35.41 -12.37 -20.58
N SER A 19 35.78 -12.28 -21.87
CA SER A 19 34.80 -11.96 -22.94
C SER A 19 34.06 -13.20 -23.47
N ASP A 20 34.24 -14.36 -22.84
CA ASP A 20 33.50 -15.58 -23.16
C ASP A 20 32.14 -15.59 -22.45
N PHE A 21 31.27 -16.53 -22.82
CA PHE A 21 29.92 -16.65 -22.23
C PHE A 21 29.94 -16.74 -20.71
N LYS A 22 30.95 -17.41 -20.15
CA LYS A 22 31.11 -17.54 -18.70
C LYS A 22 31.41 -16.21 -18.00
N GLY A 23 32.32 -15.44 -18.58
CA GLY A 23 32.64 -14.11 -18.06
C GLY A 23 31.48 -13.12 -18.18
N GLU A 24 30.78 -13.13 -19.31
CA GLU A 24 29.60 -12.28 -19.53
C GLU A 24 28.44 -12.64 -18.56
N LEU A 25 28.20 -13.93 -18.31
CA LEU A 25 27.21 -14.34 -17.29
C LEU A 25 27.63 -13.92 -15.89
N ALA A 26 28.88 -14.11 -15.52
CA ALA A 26 29.40 -13.70 -14.23
C ALA A 26 29.31 -12.18 -14.02
N ARG A 27 29.54 -11.40 -15.08
CA ARG A 27 29.35 -9.95 -15.11
C ARG A 27 27.89 -9.57 -14.89
N LEU A 28 26.97 -10.16 -15.66
CA LEU A 28 25.53 -9.95 -15.52
C LEU A 28 25.04 -10.24 -14.10
N VAL A 29 25.42 -11.41 -13.56
CA VAL A 29 25.03 -11.81 -12.18
C VAL A 29 25.60 -10.83 -11.15
N ASN A 30 26.83 -10.34 -11.34
CA ASN A 30 27.42 -9.35 -10.45
C ASN A 30 26.67 -8.01 -10.48
N GLU A 31 26.29 -7.54 -11.66
CA GLU A 31 25.52 -6.30 -11.83
C GLU A 31 24.11 -6.42 -11.24
N LEU A 32 23.44 -7.56 -11.44
CA LEU A 32 22.10 -7.82 -10.86
C LEU A 32 22.11 -8.02 -9.33
N ASN A 33 23.25 -8.43 -8.76
CA ASN A 33 23.43 -8.54 -7.30
C ASN A 33 23.86 -7.22 -6.63
N GLU A 34 23.96 -6.12 -7.37
CA GLU A 34 24.29 -4.84 -6.76
C GLU A 34 23.26 -4.43 -5.71
N PRO A 35 23.72 -3.93 -4.53
CA PRO A 35 22.80 -3.49 -3.47
C PRO A 35 21.78 -2.43 -3.89
N SER A 36 22.11 -1.66 -4.94
CA SER A 36 21.21 -0.65 -5.51
C SER A 36 19.93 -1.23 -6.10
N LEU A 37 19.95 -2.46 -6.59
CA LEU A 37 18.79 -3.15 -7.18
C LEU A 37 17.90 -3.83 -6.13
N HIS A 38 18.39 -4.02 -4.90
CA HIS A 38 17.66 -4.66 -3.80
C HIS A 38 17.01 -5.99 -4.16
N ALA A 39 17.72 -6.81 -4.95
CA ALA A 39 17.24 -8.13 -5.32
C ALA A 39 16.88 -8.97 -4.07
N SER A 40 15.72 -9.63 -4.10
CA SER A 40 15.29 -10.54 -3.04
C SER A 40 16.25 -11.75 -2.92
N ASP A 41 16.16 -12.47 -1.81
CA ASP A 41 17.00 -13.65 -1.63
C ASP A 41 16.64 -14.76 -2.64
N GLU A 42 15.37 -14.87 -3.05
CA GLU A 42 14.95 -15.78 -4.12
C GLU A 42 15.57 -15.42 -5.47
N ILE A 43 15.67 -14.13 -5.80
CA ILE A 43 16.36 -13.68 -7.02
C ILE A 43 17.84 -14.00 -6.95
N LYS A 44 18.51 -13.76 -5.81
CA LYS A 44 19.92 -14.12 -5.61
C LYS A 44 20.16 -15.61 -5.75
N GLU A 45 19.26 -16.45 -5.18
CA GLU A 45 19.31 -17.90 -5.38
C GLU A 45 19.15 -18.29 -6.85
N SER A 46 18.22 -17.65 -7.57
CA SER A 46 18.02 -17.87 -9.01
C SER A 46 19.23 -17.46 -9.85
N LEU A 47 19.89 -16.34 -9.52
CA LEU A 47 21.12 -15.91 -10.16
C LEU A 47 22.29 -16.84 -9.90
N ASN A 48 22.42 -17.35 -8.66
CA ASN A 48 23.44 -18.34 -8.33
C ASN A 48 23.21 -19.66 -9.08
N LEU A 49 21.95 -20.05 -9.25
CA LEU A 49 21.58 -21.24 -10.02
C LEU A 49 22.02 -21.15 -11.49
N LEU A 50 22.03 -19.95 -12.10
CA LEU A 50 22.55 -19.77 -13.47
C LEU A 50 24.04 -20.10 -13.55
N ILE A 51 24.82 -19.66 -12.56
CA ILE A 51 26.26 -19.97 -12.49
C ILE A 51 26.49 -21.46 -12.25
N ASP A 52 25.75 -22.07 -11.34
CA ASP A 52 25.82 -23.50 -11.06
C ASP A 52 25.47 -24.32 -12.30
N THR A 53 24.40 -23.92 -13.02
CA THR A 53 24.00 -24.53 -14.29
C THR A 53 25.10 -24.44 -15.33
N LEU A 54 25.85 -23.33 -15.39
CA LEU A 54 26.97 -23.19 -16.33
C LEU A 54 28.13 -24.14 -15.99
N ASN A 55 28.42 -24.32 -14.73
CA ASN A 55 29.61 -25.09 -14.27
C ASN A 55 29.37 -26.61 -14.20
N GLU A 56 28.12 -27.07 -14.17
CA GLU A 56 27.75 -28.49 -14.13
C GLU A 56 27.13 -28.97 -15.44
N PRO A 57 27.11 -30.28 -15.74
CA PRO A 57 26.26 -30.82 -16.80
C PRO A 57 24.78 -30.41 -16.62
N PRO A 58 24.02 -30.19 -17.71
CA PRO A 58 22.62 -29.82 -17.61
C PRO A 58 21.83 -30.84 -16.79
N LEU A 59 20.94 -30.36 -15.93
CA LEU A 59 20.10 -31.20 -15.08
C LEU A 59 18.74 -31.40 -15.73
N ILE A 60 18.36 -32.64 -16.03
CA ILE A 60 17.10 -33.02 -16.69
C ILE A 60 16.21 -33.76 -15.70
N ALA A 61 15.00 -33.31 -15.53
CA ALA A 61 14.01 -34.00 -14.69
C ALA A 61 13.34 -35.15 -15.45
N VAL A 62 13.21 -36.30 -14.77
CA VAL A 62 12.35 -37.38 -15.23
C VAL A 62 11.04 -37.32 -14.47
N ILE A 63 9.98 -36.99 -15.17
CA ILE A 63 8.65 -36.68 -14.62
C ILE A 63 7.63 -37.68 -15.16
N GLY A 64 6.59 -37.94 -14.43
CA GLY A 64 5.49 -38.80 -14.87
C GLY A 64 4.65 -39.29 -13.71
N GLN A 65 3.50 -39.85 -14.01
CA GLN A 65 2.60 -40.39 -13.00
C GLN A 65 3.27 -41.52 -12.20
N PHE A 66 2.67 -41.84 -11.06
CA PHE A 66 3.08 -43.00 -10.30
C PHE A 66 3.04 -44.28 -11.16
N SER A 67 4.03 -45.16 -10.98
CA SER A 67 4.20 -46.40 -11.76
C SER A 67 4.41 -46.22 -13.29
N SER A 68 4.71 -45.01 -13.77
CA SER A 68 5.05 -44.81 -15.19
C SER A 68 6.39 -45.45 -15.62
N GLY A 69 7.19 -45.93 -14.67
CA GLY A 69 8.43 -46.63 -14.92
C GLY A 69 9.68 -45.70 -14.91
N LYS A 70 9.61 -44.55 -14.23
CA LYS A 70 10.72 -43.59 -14.14
C LYS A 70 12.04 -44.22 -13.67
N SER A 71 12.02 -44.89 -12.52
CA SER A 71 13.24 -45.53 -11.98
C SER A 71 13.71 -46.68 -12.88
N THR A 72 12.81 -47.41 -13.54
CA THR A 72 13.17 -48.44 -14.54
C THR A 72 13.86 -47.84 -15.76
N PHE A 73 13.32 -46.73 -16.26
CA PHE A 73 13.91 -45.96 -17.37
C PHE A 73 15.31 -45.44 -17.00
N LEU A 74 15.43 -44.84 -15.83
CA LEU A 74 16.72 -44.36 -15.34
C LEU A 74 17.73 -45.50 -15.11
N ASN A 75 17.30 -46.66 -14.59
CA ASN A 75 18.15 -47.83 -14.47
C ASN A 75 18.64 -48.36 -15.83
N ALA A 76 17.78 -48.39 -16.84
CA ALA A 76 18.17 -48.69 -18.22
C ALA A 76 19.19 -47.67 -18.76
N LEU A 77 19.00 -46.41 -18.46
CA LEU A 77 19.89 -45.30 -18.87
C LEU A 77 21.25 -45.36 -18.17
N LEU A 78 21.26 -45.81 -16.90
CA LEU A 78 22.51 -46.07 -16.14
C LEU A 78 23.20 -47.34 -16.54
N GLY A 79 22.49 -48.27 -17.22
CA GLY A 79 23.00 -49.62 -17.51
C GLY A 79 23.08 -50.54 -16.30
N GLN A 80 22.49 -50.16 -15.19
CA GLN A 80 22.56 -50.84 -13.90
C GLN A 80 21.28 -50.70 -13.10
N ASN A 81 20.90 -51.72 -12.33
CA ASN A 81 19.72 -51.67 -11.49
C ASN A 81 20.03 -51.12 -10.08
N ILE A 82 20.19 -49.79 -9.99
CA ILE A 82 20.61 -49.09 -8.75
C ILE A 82 19.39 -48.40 -8.08
N LEU A 83 18.51 -47.81 -8.86
CA LEU A 83 17.32 -47.17 -8.32
C LEU A 83 16.27 -48.24 -7.96
N PRO A 84 15.68 -48.18 -6.78
CA PRO A 84 14.65 -49.14 -6.40
C PRO A 84 13.43 -48.98 -7.31
N SER A 85 12.94 -50.09 -7.85
CA SER A 85 11.75 -50.15 -8.69
C SER A 85 10.72 -51.08 -8.06
N GLY A 86 9.45 -50.66 -7.93
CA GLY A 86 8.40 -51.43 -7.32
C GLY A 86 6.99 -50.85 -7.46
N LEU A 87 6.00 -51.61 -6.99
CA LEU A 87 4.58 -51.22 -7.01
C LEU A 87 4.16 -50.29 -5.86
N THR A 88 5.04 -50.07 -4.88
CA THR A 88 4.84 -49.12 -3.79
C THR A 88 5.61 -47.83 -4.07
N PRO A 89 5.18 -46.64 -3.54
CA PRO A 89 5.92 -45.39 -3.71
C PRO A 89 7.35 -45.55 -3.12
N VAL A 90 8.34 -45.63 -4.01
CA VAL A 90 9.70 -45.99 -3.63
C VAL A 90 10.59 -44.76 -3.47
N THR A 91 10.15 -43.61 -4.01
CA THR A 91 10.88 -42.32 -3.92
C THR A 91 9.98 -41.26 -3.30
N ALA A 92 10.16 -40.97 -2.03
CA ALA A 92 9.48 -39.91 -1.31
C ALA A 92 10.18 -38.54 -1.49
N LYS A 93 11.46 -38.56 -1.91
CA LYS A 93 12.30 -37.39 -2.18
C LYS A 93 12.97 -37.50 -3.53
N ALA A 94 13.15 -36.36 -4.22
CA ALA A 94 13.86 -36.33 -5.49
C ALA A 94 15.32 -36.78 -5.32
N VAL A 95 15.77 -37.65 -6.22
CA VAL A 95 17.14 -38.18 -6.24
C VAL A 95 17.88 -37.66 -7.44
N ARG A 96 18.95 -36.88 -7.23
CA ARG A 96 19.82 -36.40 -8.30
C ARG A 96 20.83 -37.47 -8.70
N LEU A 97 21.02 -37.71 -9.98
CA LEU A 97 21.98 -38.65 -10.55
C LEU A 97 23.15 -37.91 -11.13
N LYS A 98 24.38 -38.21 -10.67
CA LYS A 98 25.62 -37.60 -11.13
C LYS A 98 26.68 -38.67 -11.43
N PHE A 99 27.66 -38.30 -12.25
CA PHE A 99 28.79 -39.16 -12.55
C PHE A 99 29.75 -39.32 -11.35
N ALA A 100 30.12 -40.54 -11.04
CA ALA A 100 31.33 -40.88 -10.31
C ALA A 100 31.87 -42.27 -10.74
N LYS A 101 33.14 -42.52 -10.49
CA LYS A 101 33.78 -43.80 -10.85
C LYS A 101 33.25 -45.00 -10.04
N MET A 102 32.67 -44.74 -8.88
CA MET A 102 32.09 -45.77 -8.00
C MET A 102 30.68 -45.34 -7.59
N PRO A 103 29.75 -46.32 -7.46
CA PRO A 103 28.41 -46.03 -6.96
C PRO A 103 28.45 -45.58 -5.50
N LEU A 104 27.85 -44.41 -5.21
CA LEU A 104 27.85 -43.81 -3.87
C LEU A 104 26.57 -42.95 -3.72
N LEU A 105 26.01 -42.96 -2.51
CA LEU A 105 24.86 -42.11 -2.16
C LEU A 105 25.28 -41.03 -1.16
N SER A 106 25.16 -39.76 -1.55
CA SER A 106 25.32 -38.63 -0.63
C SER A 106 23.93 -38.16 -0.20
N VAL A 107 23.74 -38.06 1.12
CA VAL A 107 22.50 -37.63 1.77
C VAL A 107 22.79 -36.39 2.60
N LYS A 108 22.09 -35.29 2.31
CA LYS A 108 22.11 -34.09 3.14
C LYS A 108 20.85 -34.04 3.98
N PHE A 109 21.03 -33.94 5.29
CA PHE A 109 19.92 -33.85 6.23
C PHE A 109 19.47 -32.40 6.48
N ALA A 110 18.25 -32.24 6.99
CA ALA A 110 17.68 -30.95 7.31
C ALA A 110 18.48 -30.17 8.38
N ASN A 111 19.18 -30.88 9.26
CA ASN A 111 20.07 -30.30 10.27
C ASN A 111 21.43 -29.81 9.72
N GLY A 112 21.67 -29.95 8.40
CA GLY A 112 22.89 -29.54 7.72
C GLY A 112 24.01 -30.61 7.70
N SER A 113 23.84 -31.78 8.36
CA SER A 113 24.80 -32.86 8.26
C SER A 113 24.75 -33.54 6.91
N GLU A 114 25.88 -34.12 6.47
CA GLU A 114 26.00 -34.88 5.23
C GLU A 114 26.59 -36.26 5.53
N SER A 115 26.00 -37.30 4.95
CA SER A 115 26.47 -38.67 5.06
C SER A 115 26.69 -39.28 3.68
N LEU A 116 27.74 -40.07 3.57
CA LEU A 116 28.03 -40.89 2.40
C LEU A 116 27.71 -42.35 2.73
N LEU A 117 26.80 -42.91 1.94
CA LEU A 117 26.21 -44.24 2.17
C LEU A 117 26.40 -45.10 0.92
N ALA A 118 26.23 -46.41 1.07
CA ALA A 118 26.18 -47.30 -0.10
C ALA A 118 24.91 -47.05 -0.91
N SER A 119 24.97 -47.19 -2.24
CA SER A 119 23.81 -47.01 -3.12
C SER A 119 22.65 -47.95 -2.79
N SER A 120 22.92 -49.12 -2.21
CA SER A 120 21.93 -50.09 -1.75
C SER A 120 21.03 -49.60 -0.60
N GLU A 121 21.50 -48.63 0.19
CA GLU A 121 20.77 -48.09 1.34
C GLU A 121 19.68 -47.09 0.94
N LEU A 122 19.58 -46.72 -0.37
CA LEU A 122 18.59 -45.76 -0.88
C LEU A 122 17.14 -46.16 -0.55
N ALA A 123 16.85 -47.47 -0.59
CA ALA A 123 15.51 -47.98 -0.28
C ALA A 123 15.11 -47.78 1.19
N GLU A 124 16.06 -47.91 2.10
CA GLU A 124 15.84 -47.78 3.55
C GLU A 124 15.63 -46.32 3.98
N LEU A 125 16.30 -45.39 3.31
CA LEU A 125 16.21 -43.95 3.60
C LEU A 125 14.85 -43.34 3.29
N ASN A 126 14.05 -43.96 2.45
CA ASN A 126 12.70 -43.47 2.15
C ASN A 126 11.76 -43.42 3.37
N ALA A 127 12.04 -44.25 4.40
CA ALA A 127 11.33 -44.22 5.68
C ALA A 127 11.67 -42.96 6.54
N MET A 128 12.81 -42.29 6.26
CA MET A 128 13.30 -41.10 6.97
C MET A 128 13.16 -39.82 6.12
N SER A 129 12.30 -39.82 5.13
CA SER A 129 12.21 -38.75 4.11
C SER A 129 12.04 -37.33 4.67
N GLU A 130 11.37 -37.15 5.81
CA GLU A 130 11.15 -35.85 6.45
C GLU A 130 12.45 -35.20 6.99
N GLN A 131 13.43 -36.01 7.36
CA GLN A 131 14.73 -35.55 7.88
C GLN A 131 15.72 -35.24 6.75
N ILE A 132 15.44 -35.65 5.52
CA ILE A 132 16.34 -35.53 4.37
C ILE A 132 16.04 -34.24 3.61
N LYS A 133 17.08 -33.42 3.40
CA LYS A 133 17.03 -32.20 2.57
C LYS A 133 17.24 -32.50 1.10
N SER A 134 18.23 -33.33 0.75
CA SER A 134 18.49 -33.72 -0.64
C SER A 134 19.30 -35.00 -0.72
N MET A 135 19.13 -35.75 -1.80
CA MET A 135 19.88 -36.97 -2.11
C MET A 135 20.57 -36.87 -3.46
N THR A 136 21.82 -37.35 -3.54
CA THR A 136 22.57 -37.44 -4.80
C THR A 136 23.16 -38.84 -4.91
N LEU A 137 22.72 -39.58 -5.94
CA LEU A 137 23.26 -40.87 -6.28
C LEU A 137 24.33 -40.70 -7.37
N TYR A 138 25.50 -41.14 -7.08
CA TYR A 138 26.62 -41.18 -8.01
C TYR A 138 26.69 -42.58 -8.66
N ALA A 139 26.88 -42.60 -9.99
CA ALA A 139 26.98 -43.84 -10.75
C ALA A 139 28.03 -43.74 -11.87
N PRO A 140 28.72 -44.87 -12.22
CA PRO A 140 29.74 -44.90 -13.25
C PRO A 140 29.14 -45.07 -14.67
N SER A 141 28.18 -44.22 -15.03
CA SER A 141 27.53 -44.22 -16.34
C SER A 141 28.05 -43.09 -17.20
N GLU A 142 28.50 -43.40 -18.44
CA GLU A 142 29.12 -42.41 -19.37
C GLU A 142 28.20 -41.23 -19.65
N ILE A 143 26.90 -41.47 -19.78
CA ILE A 143 25.92 -40.39 -20.05
C ILE A 143 25.88 -39.33 -18.93
N LEU A 144 26.18 -39.71 -17.70
CA LEU A 144 26.22 -38.80 -16.56
C LEU A 144 27.42 -37.83 -16.58
N LYS A 145 28.41 -38.06 -17.43
CA LYS A 145 29.47 -37.07 -17.68
C LYS A 145 28.95 -35.86 -18.44
N GLU A 146 27.94 -36.05 -19.26
CA GLU A 146 27.40 -35.06 -20.18
C GLU A 146 26.08 -34.45 -19.68
N VAL A 147 25.26 -35.22 -18.93
CA VAL A 147 23.96 -34.80 -18.42
C VAL A 147 23.69 -35.39 -17.04
N ASN A 148 23.19 -34.57 -16.12
CA ASN A 148 22.67 -35.01 -14.83
C ASN A 148 21.17 -35.28 -14.94
N PHE A 149 20.68 -36.31 -14.27
CA PHE A 149 19.24 -36.55 -14.17
C PHE A 149 18.75 -36.34 -12.73
N ILE A 150 17.44 -36.10 -12.60
CA ILE A 150 16.79 -36.13 -11.31
C ILE A 150 15.54 -36.98 -11.41
N ASP A 151 15.48 -38.02 -10.59
CA ASP A 151 14.28 -38.83 -10.40
C ASP A 151 13.33 -38.06 -9.46
N THR A 152 12.15 -37.70 -9.97
CA THR A 152 11.16 -36.96 -9.19
C THR A 152 10.14 -37.91 -8.58
N PRO A 153 9.57 -37.60 -7.38
CA PRO A 153 8.38 -38.29 -6.89
C PRO A 153 7.26 -38.29 -7.95
N GLY A 154 6.48 -39.37 -8.00
CA GLY A 154 5.40 -39.48 -8.98
C GLY A 154 4.33 -38.42 -8.78
N LEU A 155 3.90 -37.79 -9.86
CA LEU A 155 2.74 -36.88 -9.86
C LEU A 155 1.47 -37.68 -9.56
N ASN A 156 0.52 -37.04 -8.88
CA ASN A 156 -0.73 -37.69 -8.43
C ASN A 156 -0.52 -38.91 -7.53
N SER A 157 0.59 -38.94 -6.79
CA SER A 157 0.71 -39.80 -5.62
C SER A 157 -0.32 -39.34 -4.57
N LEU A 158 -0.77 -40.25 -3.70
CA LEU A 158 -1.76 -39.97 -2.64
C LEU A 158 -1.30 -38.92 -1.60
N ARG A 159 -0.15 -38.27 -1.83
CA ARG A 159 0.45 -37.28 -0.93
C ARG A 159 0.67 -35.94 -1.64
N ASP A 160 -0.02 -34.89 -1.18
CA ASP A 160 0.18 -33.50 -1.65
C ASP A 160 1.66 -33.03 -1.52
N ALA A 161 2.39 -33.58 -0.54
CA ALA A 161 3.80 -33.32 -0.33
C ALA A 161 4.69 -33.72 -1.53
N ASP A 162 4.40 -34.83 -2.20
CA ASP A 162 5.19 -35.31 -3.34
C ASP A 162 5.04 -34.38 -4.56
N THR A 163 3.85 -33.84 -4.79
CA THR A 163 3.59 -32.87 -5.86
C THR A 163 4.33 -31.55 -5.59
N LYS A 164 4.34 -31.09 -4.33
CA LYS A 164 5.06 -29.85 -3.94
C LYS A 164 6.59 -30.02 -4.08
N GLU A 165 7.13 -31.16 -3.71
CA GLU A 165 8.57 -31.48 -3.86
C GLU A 165 8.96 -31.52 -5.35
N THR A 166 8.13 -32.12 -6.20
CA THR A 166 8.34 -32.12 -7.64
C THR A 166 8.34 -30.71 -8.21
N LYS A 167 7.35 -29.86 -7.88
CA LYS A 167 7.30 -28.46 -8.31
C LYS A 167 8.54 -27.67 -7.87
N ASN A 168 9.05 -27.85 -6.65
CA ASN A 168 10.25 -27.19 -6.17
C ASN A 168 11.51 -27.66 -6.90
N THR A 169 11.56 -28.95 -7.25
CA THR A 169 12.67 -29.54 -8.01
C THR A 169 12.73 -28.99 -9.44
N LEU A 170 11.57 -28.78 -10.08
CA LEU A 170 11.46 -28.29 -11.44
C LEU A 170 12.03 -26.88 -11.64
N LYS A 171 12.05 -26.06 -10.59
CA LYS A 171 12.69 -24.73 -10.63
C LYS A 171 14.21 -24.80 -10.89
N LYS A 172 14.83 -25.96 -10.72
CA LYS A 172 16.30 -26.16 -10.78
C LYS A 172 16.77 -26.92 -12.01
N VAL A 173 15.87 -27.38 -12.89
CA VAL A 173 16.21 -28.18 -14.05
C VAL A 173 16.24 -27.38 -15.34
N CYS A 174 17.02 -27.85 -16.31
CA CYS A 174 17.15 -27.23 -17.63
C CYS A 174 16.15 -27.78 -18.66
N GLY A 175 15.65 -28.98 -18.43
CA GLY A 175 14.72 -29.66 -19.33
C GLY A 175 14.02 -30.81 -18.64
N ALA A 176 13.09 -31.46 -19.31
CA ALA A 176 12.29 -32.54 -18.77
C ALA A 176 12.13 -33.73 -19.73
N ILE A 177 12.05 -34.93 -19.16
CA ILE A 177 11.59 -36.12 -19.84
C ILE A 177 10.28 -36.51 -19.18
N TRP A 178 9.21 -36.45 -19.93
CA TRP A 178 7.90 -36.90 -19.48
C TRP A 178 7.73 -38.38 -19.80
N LEU A 179 7.52 -39.19 -18.76
CA LEU A 179 7.30 -40.62 -18.90
C LEU A 179 5.81 -40.93 -18.73
N SER A 180 5.13 -41.21 -19.83
CA SER A 180 3.73 -41.60 -19.88
C SER A 180 3.57 -43.13 -19.99
N LEU A 181 2.44 -43.66 -19.48
CA LEU A 181 2.08 -45.06 -19.66
C LEU A 181 1.28 -45.23 -20.97
N ALA A 182 1.54 -46.31 -21.71
CA ALA A 182 0.84 -46.59 -22.94
C ALA A 182 -0.70 -46.61 -22.81
N ASN A 183 -1.22 -47.05 -21.66
CA ASN A 183 -2.67 -47.06 -21.39
C ASN A 183 -3.23 -45.73 -20.89
N ASN A 184 -2.41 -44.75 -20.59
CA ASN A 184 -2.81 -43.46 -20.05
C ASN A 184 -2.35 -42.26 -20.91
N ALA A 185 -1.47 -42.48 -21.87
CA ALA A 185 -0.91 -41.43 -22.71
C ALA A 185 -2.01 -40.64 -23.45
N ALA A 186 -1.84 -39.34 -23.45
CA ALA A 186 -2.72 -38.36 -24.09
C ALA A 186 -4.15 -38.28 -23.53
N LYS A 187 -4.43 -38.76 -22.32
CA LYS A 187 -5.69 -38.51 -21.62
C LYS A 187 -5.74 -37.05 -21.10
N ALA A 188 -6.94 -36.50 -21.01
CA ALA A 188 -7.18 -35.12 -20.62
C ALA A 188 -6.49 -34.74 -19.28
N SER A 189 -6.59 -35.61 -18.26
CA SER A 189 -5.95 -35.35 -16.95
C SER A 189 -4.42 -35.35 -17.01
N GLU A 190 -3.82 -36.08 -17.95
CA GLU A 190 -2.38 -36.03 -18.16
C GLU A 190 -1.97 -34.78 -18.91
N LEU A 191 -2.73 -34.37 -19.92
CA LEU A 191 -2.51 -33.15 -20.69
C LEU A 191 -2.49 -31.91 -19.79
N GLU A 192 -3.49 -31.77 -18.89
CA GLU A 192 -3.52 -30.67 -17.92
C GLU A 192 -2.25 -30.60 -17.06
N SER A 193 -1.80 -31.77 -16.56
CA SER A 193 -0.57 -31.85 -15.77
C SER A 193 0.69 -31.49 -16.56
N VAL A 194 0.76 -31.94 -17.83
CA VAL A 194 1.86 -31.61 -18.76
C VAL A 194 1.89 -30.13 -19.02
N GLU A 195 0.76 -29.53 -19.39
CA GLU A 195 0.66 -28.10 -19.69
C GLU A 195 1.04 -27.24 -18.48
N GLU A 196 0.49 -27.55 -17.31
CA GLU A 196 0.81 -26.84 -16.07
C GLU A 196 2.31 -26.85 -15.82
N ILE A 197 2.97 -28.01 -15.92
CA ILE A 197 4.37 -28.15 -15.57
C ILE A 197 5.28 -27.54 -16.62
N LEU A 198 5.08 -27.84 -17.90
CA LEU A 198 6.00 -27.42 -18.95
C LEU A 198 5.89 -25.93 -19.26
N LYS A 199 4.65 -25.39 -19.37
CA LYS A 199 4.42 -23.96 -19.64
C LYS A 199 4.85 -23.09 -18.48
N THR A 200 4.55 -23.49 -17.24
CA THR A 200 4.93 -22.70 -16.05
C THR A 200 6.45 -22.58 -15.90
N ASN A 201 7.20 -23.66 -16.20
CA ASN A 201 8.66 -23.67 -16.02
C ASN A 201 9.44 -23.37 -17.31
N ASP A 202 8.77 -23.18 -18.45
CA ASP A 202 9.36 -22.92 -19.77
C ASP A 202 10.45 -23.95 -20.12
N LEU A 203 10.10 -25.23 -19.95
CA LEU A 203 11.03 -26.35 -20.13
C LEU A 203 10.88 -26.99 -21.51
N LYS A 204 12.02 -27.15 -22.20
CA LYS A 204 12.08 -28.10 -23.31
C LYS A 204 11.91 -29.52 -22.79
N ALA A 205 11.08 -30.31 -23.42
CA ALA A 205 10.74 -31.64 -22.96
C ALA A 205 10.66 -32.67 -24.07
N LEU A 206 10.99 -33.93 -23.69
CA LEU A 206 10.75 -35.12 -24.49
C LEU A 206 9.63 -35.94 -23.84
N CYS A 207 8.77 -36.56 -24.62
CA CYS A 207 7.78 -37.51 -24.14
C CYS A 207 8.15 -38.94 -24.49
N PHE A 208 8.27 -39.83 -23.47
CA PHE A 208 8.46 -41.25 -23.70
C PHE A 208 7.24 -42.01 -23.22
N ILE A 209 6.53 -42.65 -24.19
CA ILE A 209 5.39 -43.53 -23.89
C ILE A 209 5.93 -44.91 -23.56
N ASN A 210 5.93 -45.26 -22.28
CA ASN A 210 6.51 -46.50 -21.77
C ASN A 210 5.54 -47.69 -21.82
N GLN A 211 6.08 -48.90 -21.73
CA GLN A 211 5.38 -50.19 -21.80
C GLN A 211 4.81 -50.48 -23.19
N LYS A 212 5.50 -50.09 -24.28
CA LYS A 212 5.11 -50.44 -25.64
C LYS A 212 5.04 -51.93 -25.88
N ASP A 213 5.78 -52.71 -25.09
CA ASP A 213 5.77 -54.19 -25.11
C ASP A 213 4.43 -54.82 -24.79
N LYS A 214 3.47 -54.05 -24.33
CA LYS A 214 2.09 -54.48 -24.05
C LYS A 214 1.10 -54.22 -25.19
N LEU A 215 1.53 -53.56 -26.27
CA LEU A 215 0.70 -53.16 -27.39
C LEU A 215 1.10 -53.92 -28.66
N SER A 216 0.13 -54.16 -29.54
CA SER A 216 0.40 -54.56 -30.92
C SER A 216 0.94 -53.39 -31.76
N GLU A 217 1.48 -53.68 -32.96
CA GLU A 217 2.01 -52.62 -33.84
C GLU A 217 0.93 -51.62 -34.25
N ASP A 218 -0.26 -52.07 -34.58
CA ASP A 218 -1.41 -51.22 -34.98
C ASP A 218 -1.88 -50.31 -33.82
N GLU A 219 -1.96 -50.86 -32.61
CA GLU A 219 -2.31 -50.08 -31.40
C GLU A 219 -1.23 -49.02 -31.09
N LEU A 220 0.04 -49.38 -31.26
CA LEU A 220 1.15 -48.47 -31.04
C LEU A 220 1.15 -47.32 -32.04
N GLU A 221 0.91 -47.57 -33.31
CA GLU A 221 0.81 -46.54 -34.36
C GLU A 221 -0.33 -45.57 -34.08
N SER A 222 -1.52 -46.14 -33.78
CA SER A 222 -2.69 -45.35 -33.40
C SER A 222 -2.46 -44.48 -32.19
N LEU A 223 -1.82 -45.01 -31.14
CA LEU A 223 -1.48 -44.28 -29.92
C LEU A 223 -0.51 -43.14 -30.20
N LEU A 224 0.56 -43.36 -30.94
CA LEU A 224 1.52 -42.34 -31.30
C LEU A 224 0.89 -41.21 -32.12
N LYS A 225 0.01 -41.55 -33.06
CA LYS A 225 -0.73 -40.55 -33.83
C LYS A 225 -1.62 -39.69 -32.95
N HIS A 226 -2.37 -40.32 -32.04
CA HIS A 226 -3.23 -39.63 -31.09
C HIS A 226 -2.40 -38.75 -30.13
N ALA A 227 -1.30 -39.26 -29.58
CA ALA A 227 -0.44 -38.50 -28.66
C ALA A 227 0.16 -37.27 -29.35
N ARG A 228 0.63 -37.38 -30.59
CA ARG A 228 1.12 -36.24 -31.36
C ARG A 228 0.06 -35.19 -31.63
N GLN A 229 -1.18 -35.59 -31.89
CA GLN A 229 -2.29 -34.66 -32.07
C GLN A 229 -2.69 -33.96 -30.77
N THR A 230 -2.70 -34.69 -29.65
CA THR A 230 -3.15 -34.18 -28.36
C THR A 230 -2.12 -33.28 -27.68
N TYR A 231 -0.86 -33.70 -27.69
CA TYR A 231 0.21 -32.92 -27.03
C TYR A 231 0.73 -31.76 -27.89
N GLY A 232 0.52 -31.82 -29.24
CA GLY A 232 0.94 -30.77 -30.16
C GLY A 232 2.43 -30.45 -30.04
N GLU A 233 2.75 -29.17 -29.80
CA GLU A 233 4.11 -28.66 -29.69
C GLU A 233 4.69 -28.67 -28.26
N LEU A 234 4.02 -29.33 -27.31
CA LEU A 234 4.50 -29.38 -25.91
C LEU A 234 5.80 -30.17 -25.74
N PHE A 235 6.11 -31.08 -26.69
CA PHE A 235 7.31 -31.91 -26.65
C PHE A 235 8.10 -31.78 -27.94
N GLU A 236 9.43 -31.80 -27.83
CA GLU A 236 10.35 -31.81 -29.00
C GLU A 236 10.21 -33.11 -29.81
N ASP A 237 9.99 -34.27 -29.15
CA ASP A 237 9.64 -35.56 -29.78
C ASP A 237 8.82 -36.45 -28.84
N ILE A 238 8.05 -37.38 -29.44
CA ILE A 238 7.23 -38.36 -28.72
C ILE A 238 7.64 -39.75 -29.21
N ILE A 239 8.22 -40.57 -28.33
CA ILE A 239 8.78 -41.87 -28.66
C ILE A 239 8.18 -42.94 -27.76
N ALA A 240 7.72 -44.03 -28.35
CA ALA A 240 7.27 -45.21 -27.60
C ALA A 240 8.46 -46.12 -27.27
N ILE A 241 8.58 -46.50 -26.00
CA ILE A 241 9.68 -47.32 -25.47
C ILE A 241 9.19 -48.43 -24.57
N SER A 242 10.03 -49.46 -24.35
CA SER A 242 9.90 -50.38 -23.21
C SER A 242 11.14 -50.29 -22.30
N SER A 243 11.01 -49.55 -21.21
CA SER A 243 12.10 -49.43 -20.25
C SER A 243 12.49 -50.79 -19.62
N LYS A 244 11.51 -51.71 -19.49
CA LYS A 244 11.75 -53.06 -18.95
C LYS A 244 12.59 -53.92 -19.91
N GLN A 245 12.22 -53.96 -21.22
CA GLN A 245 12.99 -54.67 -22.23
C GLN A 245 14.40 -54.05 -22.40
N ALA A 246 14.49 -52.72 -22.36
CA ALA A 246 15.77 -52.01 -22.40
C ALA A 246 16.68 -52.46 -21.26
N LEU A 247 16.21 -52.43 -20.02
CA LEU A 247 16.99 -52.85 -18.84
C LEU A 247 17.38 -54.32 -18.93
N LEU A 248 16.46 -55.23 -19.28
CA LEU A 248 16.76 -56.63 -19.45
C LEU A 248 17.77 -56.87 -20.60
N GLY A 249 17.58 -56.20 -21.74
CA GLY A 249 18.52 -56.30 -22.87
C GLY A 249 19.94 -55.86 -22.54
N ILE A 250 20.08 -54.81 -21.68
CA ILE A 250 21.38 -54.32 -21.24
C ILE A 250 21.99 -55.28 -20.20
N THR A 251 21.21 -55.70 -19.18
CA THR A 251 21.73 -56.55 -18.08
C THR A 251 22.05 -57.95 -18.52
N ASN A 252 21.30 -58.51 -19.50
CA ASN A 252 21.52 -59.86 -20.02
C ASN A 252 22.32 -59.88 -21.35
N GLU A 253 22.83 -58.75 -21.81
CA GLU A 253 23.52 -58.59 -23.08
C GLU A 253 22.70 -59.10 -24.28
N ASN A 254 21.38 -59.00 -24.21
CA ASN A 254 20.45 -59.46 -25.25
C ASN A 254 20.13 -58.34 -26.25
N LYS A 255 20.80 -58.34 -27.41
CA LYS A 255 20.67 -57.34 -28.43
C LYS A 255 19.24 -57.25 -29.02
N SER A 256 18.52 -58.37 -29.18
CA SER A 256 17.19 -58.38 -29.75
C SER A 256 16.19 -57.67 -28.85
N GLU A 257 16.24 -57.88 -27.51
CA GLU A 257 15.41 -57.16 -26.56
C GLU A 257 15.75 -55.65 -26.50
N LEU A 258 17.02 -55.33 -26.59
CA LEU A 258 17.44 -53.90 -26.62
C LEU A 258 16.95 -53.20 -27.88
N GLU A 259 17.08 -53.82 -29.06
CA GLU A 259 16.54 -53.26 -30.32
C GLU A 259 15.04 -53.14 -30.31
N SER A 260 14.33 -54.16 -29.84
CA SER A 260 12.86 -54.12 -29.73
C SER A 260 12.35 -53.10 -28.74
N SER A 261 13.15 -52.70 -27.78
CA SER A 261 12.78 -51.70 -26.76
C SER A 261 12.64 -50.26 -27.28
N ASN A 262 13.15 -49.90 -28.44
CA ASN A 262 13.33 -48.52 -28.95
C ASN A 262 14.21 -47.62 -28.07
N PHE A 263 14.93 -48.17 -27.13
CA PHE A 263 15.70 -47.38 -26.17
C PHE A 263 16.86 -46.61 -26.83
N ALA A 264 17.49 -47.17 -27.82
CA ALA A 264 18.54 -46.49 -28.61
C ALA A 264 18.01 -45.20 -29.27
N LYS A 265 16.77 -45.21 -29.78
CA LYS A 265 16.11 -44.03 -30.34
C LYS A 265 15.84 -42.96 -29.26
N ALA A 266 15.34 -43.40 -28.10
CA ALA A 266 15.13 -42.48 -26.97
C ALA A 266 16.45 -41.82 -26.50
N LEU A 267 17.53 -42.60 -26.43
CA LEU A 267 18.83 -42.10 -26.05
C LEU A 267 19.40 -41.09 -27.08
N SER A 268 19.17 -41.33 -28.39
CA SER A 268 19.52 -40.37 -29.46
C SER A 268 18.75 -39.06 -29.28
N ALA A 269 17.45 -39.12 -29.06
CA ALA A 269 16.63 -37.95 -28.83
C ALA A 269 17.07 -37.15 -27.58
N VAL A 270 17.44 -37.83 -26.49
CA VAL A 270 18.02 -37.17 -25.29
C VAL A 270 19.31 -36.41 -25.64
N LYS A 271 20.21 -37.04 -26.44
CA LYS A 271 21.45 -36.42 -26.85
C LYS A 271 21.22 -35.23 -27.77
N GLU A 272 20.38 -35.39 -28.77
CA GLU A 272 20.07 -34.34 -29.73
C GLU A 272 19.39 -33.12 -29.08
N THR A 273 18.50 -33.35 -28.15
CA THR A 273 17.73 -32.29 -27.45
C THR A 273 18.56 -31.58 -26.40
N PHE A 274 19.21 -32.34 -25.50
CA PHE A 274 19.78 -31.77 -24.26
C PHE A 274 21.31 -31.65 -24.26
N LEU A 275 22.02 -32.35 -25.16
CA LEU A 275 23.50 -32.31 -25.21
C LEU A 275 24.06 -31.47 -26.36
N ASN A 276 23.20 -30.77 -27.11
CA ASN A 276 23.71 -29.82 -28.10
C ASN A 276 24.38 -28.62 -27.41
N ALA A 277 25.42 -28.07 -28.03
CA ALA A 277 26.23 -27.01 -27.44
C ALA A 277 25.45 -25.75 -27.05
N SER A 278 24.38 -25.46 -27.78
CA SER A 278 23.57 -24.26 -27.58
C SER A 278 22.46 -24.43 -26.52
N PHE A 279 22.06 -25.64 -26.16
CA PHE A 279 20.95 -25.90 -25.28
C PHE A 279 21.11 -25.19 -23.91
N LYS A 280 22.24 -25.42 -23.27
CA LYS A 280 22.57 -24.88 -21.96
C LYS A 280 22.70 -23.35 -21.98
N GLU A 281 23.34 -22.80 -23.01
CA GLU A 281 23.46 -21.36 -23.17
C GLU A 281 22.08 -20.70 -23.40
N ASN A 282 21.27 -21.28 -24.28
CA ASN A 282 19.93 -20.77 -24.55
C ASN A 282 19.02 -20.81 -23.31
N PHE A 283 19.10 -21.89 -22.51
CA PHE A 283 18.39 -21.97 -21.24
C PHE A 283 18.83 -20.87 -20.27
N ILE A 284 20.14 -20.65 -20.11
CA ILE A 284 20.68 -19.60 -19.23
C ILE A 284 20.23 -18.22 -19.72
N LYS A 285 20.29 -17.95 -21.03
CA LYS A 285 19.83 -16.69 -21.63
C LYS A 285 18.35 -16.43 -21.35
N ALA A 286 17.49 -17.41 -21.65
CA ALA A 286 16.04 -17.30 -21.43
C ALA A 286 15.73 -17.00 -19.96
N ARG A 287 16.39 -17.74 -19.05
CA ARG A 287 16.15 -17.57 -17.61
C ARG A 287 16.71 -16.24 -17.06
N ALA A 288 17.88 -15.82 -17.53
CA ALA A 288 18.44 -14.50 -17.18
C ALA A 288 17.53 -13.36 -17.66
N LYS A 289 17.01 -13.45 -18.89
CA LYS A 289 16.05 -12.50 -19.44
C LYS A 289 14.76 -12.44 -18.62
N LYS A 290 14.25 -13.61 -18.19
CA LYS A 290 13.07 -13.71 -17.34
C LYS A 290 13.28 -13.02 -15.98
N ILE A 291 14.46 -13.20 -15.35
CA ILE A 291 14.81 -12.52 -14.08
C ILE A 291 14.87 -11.00 -14.27
N VAL A 292 15.49 -10.51 -15.34
CA VAL A 292 15.59 -9.06 -15.58
C VAL A 292 14.23 -8.44 -15.87
N ASN A 293 13.40 -9.10 -16.70
CA ASN A 293 12.04 -8.65 -16.97
C ASN A 293 11.19 -8.61 -15.68
N PHE A 294 11.36 -9.60 -14.82
CA PHE A 294 10.71 -9.63 -13.51
C PHE A 294 11.14 -8.43 -12.64
N LEU A 295 12.44 -8.14 -12.56
CA LEU A 295 12.94 -6.98 -11.81
C LEU A 295 12.41 -5.65 -12.36
N ILE A 296 12.29 -5.51 -13.67
CA ILE A 296 11.69 -4.33 -14.30
C ILE A 296 10.22 -4.21 -13.91
N ALA A 297 9.45 -5.29 -14.09
CA ALA A 297 8.02 -5.32 -13.75
C ALA A 297 7.77 -5.00 -12.28
N GLU A 298 8.62 -5.47 -11.37
CA GLU A 298 8.55 -5.13 -9.94
C GLU A 298 8.69 -3.62 -9.71
N GLN A 299 9.66 -2.97 -10.38
CA GLN A 299 9.85 -1.53 -10.23
C GLN A 299 8.72 -0.72 -10.89
N GLU A 300 8.21 -1.17 -12.03
CA GLU A 300 7.04 -0.56 -12.68
C GLU A 300 5.79 -0.64 -11.80
N ASN A 301 5.58 -1.78 -11.12
CA ASN A 301 4.47 -1.95 -10.18
C ASN A 301 4.60 -1.01 -8.98
N ARG A 302 5.82 -0.82 -8.46
CA ARG A 302 6.09 0.20 -7.42
C ARG A 302 5.75 1.60 -7.92
N LEU A 303 6.14 1.95 -9.14
CA LEU A 303 5.79 3.25 -9.74
C LEU A 303 4.28 3.43 -9.89
N LYS A 304 3.54 2.40 -10.31
CA LYS A 304 2.07 2.43 -10.40
C LYS A 304 1.43 2.74 -9.05
N VAL A 305 1.90 2.09 -7.97
CA VAL A 305 1.40 2.35 -6.61
C VAL A 305 1.65 3.79 -6.19
N TYR A 306 2.87 4.31 -6.42
CA TYR A 306 3.19 5.70 -6.07
C TYR A 306 2.47 6.72 -6.95
N SER A 307 2.28 6.43 -8.25
CA SER A 307 1.52 7.31 -9.14
C SER A 307 0.03 7.35 -8.78
N ALA A 308 -0.55 6.21 -8.39
CA ALA A 308 -1.92 6.19 -7.90
C ALA A 308 -2.08 6.96 -6.58
N ALA A 309 -1.04 7.01 -5.73
CA ALA A 309 -1.05 7.86 -4.54
C ALA A 309 -1.03 9.35 -4.89
N ASP A 310 -0.30 9.77 -5.93
CA ASP A 310 -0.36 11.16 -6.43
C ASP A 310 -1.75 11.53 -6.93
N GLU A 311 -2.35 10.69 -7.80
CA GLU A 311 -3.69 10.94 -8.34
C GLU A 311 -4.73 11.12 -7.23
N ILE A 312 -4.61 10.33 -6.15
CA ILE A 312 -5.51 10.45 -5.00
C ILE A 312 -5.25 11.74 -4.23
N LEU A 313 -3.98 12.13 -4.03
CA LEU A 313 -3.64 13.39 -3.37
C LEU A 313 -4.11 14.60 -4.16
N ASP A 314 -3.96 14.58 -5.49
CA ASP A 314 -4.44 15.66 -6.38
C ASP A 314 -5.96 15.78 -6.32
N LYS A 315 -6.67 14.65 -6.45
CA LYS A 315 -8.13 14.61 -6.30
C LYS A 315 -8.57 15.10 -4.94
N PHE A 316 -7.89 14.68 -3.90
CA PHE A 316 -8.12 15.08 -2.53
C PHE A 316 -7.97 16.58 -2.33
N ASN A 317 -6.89 17.18 -2.85
CA ASN A 317 -6.66 18.61 -2.77
C ASN A 317 -7.78 19.41 -3.50
N ALA A 318 -8.21 18.94 -4.66
CA ALA A 318 -9.33 19.54 -5.40
C ALA A 318 -10.65 19.44 -4.62
N THR A 319 -10.97 18.27 -4.08
CA THR A 319 -12.17 18.03 -3.25
C THR A 319 -12.15 18.86 -1.97
N LEU A 320 -10.99 19.03 -1.35
CA LEU A 320 -10.82 19.87 -0.15
C LEU A 320 -11.24 21.32 -0.43
N GLU A 321 -10.73 21.93 -1.49
CA GLU A 321 -11.03 23.31 -1.86
C GLU A 321 -12.53 23.50 -2.11
N GLU A 322 -13.16 22.60 -2.85
CA GLU A 322 -14.61 22.63 -3.11
C GLU A 322 -15.42 22.55 -1.81
N LYS A 323 -15.06 21.63 -0.93
CA LYS A 323 -15.78 21.43 0.34
C LYS A 323 -15.56 22.55 1.34
N LEU A 324 -14.35 23.12 1.42
CA LEU A 324 -14.10 24.29 2.28
C LEU A 324 -14.93 25.50 1.83
N GLU A 325 -15.06 25.73 0.53
CA GLU A 325 -15.91 26.81 0.02
C GLU A 325 -17.40 26.51 0.29
N ALA A 326 -17.84 25.25 0.12
CA ALA A 326 -19.21 24.85 0.47
C ALA A 326 -19.53 25.09 1.96
N ILE A 327 -18.62 24.72 2.87
CA ILE A 327 -18.75 25.01 4.31
C ILE A 327 -18.87 26.52 4.55
N LYS A 328 -18.05 27.33 3.91
CA LYS A 328 -18.09 28.77 4.04
C LYS A 328 -19.45 29.34 3.60
N GLU A 329 -19.91 28.96 2.42
CA GLU A 329 -21.21 29.45 1.89
C GLU A 329 -22.40 28.96 2.72
N GLU A 330 -22.35 27.77 3.30
CA GLU A 330 -23.39 27.25 4.20
C GLU A 330 -23.44 28.00 5.52
N PHE A 331 -22.28 28.22 6.17
CA PHE A 331 -22.24 28.73 7.54
C PHE A 331 -22.18 30.26 7.63
N LYS A 332 -21.72 30.96 6.62
CA LYS A 332 -21.69 32.41 6.57
C LYS A 332 -23.06 33.06 6.88
N PRO A 333 -24.19 32.67 6.28
CA PRO A 333 -25.50 33.23 6.61
C PRO A 333 -25.98 32.84 8.01
N LYS A 334 -25.66 31.63 8.49
CA LYS A 334 -26.03 31.18 9.84
C LYS A 334 -25.31 32.00 10.92
N ILE A 335 -24.03 32.31 10.71
CA ILE A 335 -23.22 33.16 11.59
C ILE A 335 -23.73 34.59 11.56
N ALA A 336 -24.03 35.15 10.36
CA ALA A 336 -24.60 36.49 10.22
C ALA A 336 -25.95 36.61 10.95
N LEU A 337 -26.76 35.58 10.94
CA LEU A 337 -28.01 35.54 11.71
C LEU A 337 -27.74 35.67 13.23
N ARG A 338 -26.75 34.95 13.77
CA ARG A 338 -26.39 35.07 15.19
C ARG A 338 -25.91 36.48 15.55
N TYR A 339 -25.17 37.13 14.65
CA TYR A 339 -24.80 38.55 14.82
C TYR A 339 -26.01 39.46 14.82
N SER A 340 -26.97 39.23 13.89
CA SER A 340 -28.22 39.99 13.82
C SER A 340 -29.07 39.85 15.08
N ASP A 341 -29.20 38.62 15.62
CA ASP A 341 -29.92 38.35 16.88
C ASP A 341 -29.34 39.18 18.03
N MET A 342 -28.00 39.33 18.11
CA MET A 342 -27.33 40.12 19.13
C MET A 342 -27.62 41.62 18.94
N SER A 343 -27.57 42.11 17.73
CA SER A 343 -27.88 43.50 17.39
C SER A 343 -29.32 43.84 17.76
N GLU A 344 -30.27 42.93 17.50
CA GLU A 344 -31.68 43.09 17.87
C GLU A 344 -31.87 43.13 19.39
N ALA A 345 -31.17 42.27 20.15
CA ALA A 345 -31.20 42.28 21.60
C ALA A 345 -30.71 43.61 22.19
N ILE A 346 -29.63 44.18 21.63
CA ILE A 346 -29.12 45.50 22.07
C ILE A 346 -30.16 46.58 21.79
N LYS A 347 -30.84 46.53 20.64
CA LYS A 347 -31.89 47.48 20.28
C LYS A 347 -33.06 47.37 21.27
N LEU A 348 -33.54 46.17 21.54
CA LEU A 348 -34.64 45.97 22.53
C LEU A 348 -34.24 46.47 23.92
N ALA A 349 -33.02 46.20 24.37
CA ALA A 349 -32.52 46.73 25.65
C ALA A 349 -32.47 48.25 25.68
N SER A 350 -32.04 48.90 24.56
CA SER A 350 -31.98 50.34 24.48
C SER A 350 -33.38 50.98 24.49
N ASP A 351 -34.36 50.36 23.81
CA ASP A 351 -35.75 50.79 23.83
C ASP A 351 -36.35 50.73 25.24
N GLU A 352 -36.04 49.67 26.01
CA GLU A 352 -36.47 49.56 27.42
C GLU A 352 -35.80 50.63 28.30
N VAL A 353 -34.48 50.89 28.12
CA VAL A 353 -33.80 51.99 28.84
C VAL A 353 -34.46 53.34 28.50
N PHE A 354 -34.81 53.54 27.22
CA PHE A 354 -35.46 54.78 26.77
C PHE A 354 -36.86 54.96 27.43
N LYS A 355 -37.64 53.90 27.56
CA LYS A 355 -38.96 53.93 28.27
C LYS A 355 -38.85 54.26 29.76
N LEU A 356 -37.69 54.00 30.39
CA LEU A 356 -37.43 54.29 31.78
C LEU A 356 -36.95 55.72 32.04
N LEU A 357 -36.73 56.53 30.97
CA LEU A 357 -36.48 57.97 31.07
C LEU A 357 -37.80 58.66 31.48
N LYS A 358 -37.82 59.28 32.66
CA LYS A 358 -39.00 59.94 33.21
C LYS A 358 -38.84 61.45 33.26
N PRO A 359 -39.85 62.22 32.86
CA PRO A 359 -39.84 63.66 33.13
C PRO A 359 -39.87 63.96 34.62
N PHE A 360 -39.03 64.87 35.01
CA PHE A 360 -38.90 65.32 36.39
C PHE A 360 -38.90 66.84 36.46
N SER A 361 -39.81 67.40 37.25
CA SER A 361 -39.86 68.87 37.42
C SER A 361 -38.92 69.37 38.50
N ARG A 362 -38.11 70.33 38.14
CA ARG A 362 -37.20 71.02 39.09
C ARG A 362 -37.48 72.54 39.10
N THR A 363 -37.12 73.16 40.21
CA THR A 363 -37.23 74.60 40.40
C THR A 363 -35.85 75.23 40.46
N LYS A 364 -35.65 76.27 39.64
CA LYS A 364 -34.47 77.12 39.71
C LYS A 364 -34.84 78.45 40.34
N PHE A 365 -33.99 78.94 41.20
CA PHE A 365 -34.15 80.26 41.80
C PHE A 365 -33.17 81.22 41.15
N ASN A 366 -33.68 82.08 40.26
CA ASN A 366 -32.86 83.07 39.55
C ASN A 366 -32.81 84.36 40.36
N PRO A 367 -31.63 84.91 40.67
CA PRO A 367 -31.51 86.17 41.32
C PRO A 367 -32.10 87.28 40.44
N ALA A 368 -32.97 88.09 40.99
CA ALA A 368 -33.55 89.25 40.35
C ALA A 368 -33.59 90.43 41.34
N LYS A 369 -33.55 91.65 40.80
CA LYS A 369 -33.65 92.86 41.63
C LYS A 369 -35.06 93.45 41.45
N THR A 370 -35.67 93.82 42.56
CA THR A 370 -36.95 94.60 42.50
C THR A 370 -36.63 96.01 42.05
N LEU A 371 -37.71 96.79 41.66
CA LEU A 371 -37.64 98.21 41.33
C LEU A 371 -36.98 99.03 42.47
N LEU A 372 -36.93 98.52 43.67
CA LEU A 372 -36.27 99.13 44.88
C LEU A 372 -34.92 98.51 45.12
N ASN A 373 -34.27 97.87 44.21
CA ASN A 373 -32.95 97.27 44.25
C ASN A 373 -32.78 96.19 45.32
N LYS A 374 -33.88 95.60 45.88
CA LYS A 374 -33.81 94.46 46.80
C LYS A 374 -33.58 93.22 46.01
N GLU A 375 -32.67 92.34 46.45
CA GLU A 375 -32.46 91.03 45.87
C GLU A 375 -33.65 90.12 46.21
N ILE A 376 -34.27 89.55 45.18
CA ILE A 376 -35.31 88.52 45.27
C ILE A 376 -34.92 87.37 44.37
N TYR A 377 -35.46 86.23 44.66
CA TYR A 377 -35.26 85.03 43.83
C TYR A 377 -36.58 84.72 43.11
N LYS A 378 -36.52 84.78 41.77
CA LYS A 378 -37.66 84.35 40.96
C LYS A 378 -37.59 82.83 40.82
N ARG A 379 -38.71 82.20 41.13
CA ARG A 379 -38.92 80.77 40.96
C ARG A 379 -39.25 80.49 39.50
N GLU A 380 -38.47 79.61 38.87
CA GLU A 380 -38.66 79.14 37.52
C GLU A 380 -38.72 77.62 37.57
N ASN A 381 -39.87 77.06 37.16
CA ASN A 381 -40.01 75.62 37.07
C ASN A 381 -39.62 75.19 35.65
N PHE A 382 -38.81 74.18 35.53
CA PHE A 382 -38.44 73.57 34.28
C PHE A 382 -38.51 72.06 34.36
N GLU A 383 -38.77 71.41 33.24
CA GLU A 383 -38.81 69.93 33.14
C GLU A 383 -37.48 69.44 32.65
N MET A 384 -36.94 68.43 33.29
CA MET A 384 -35.76 67.69 32.87
C MET A 384 -36.06 66.20 32.81
N ILE A 385 -35.21 65.42 32.14
CA ILE A 385 -35.30 63.99 32.16
C ILE A 385 -34.47 63.44 33.35
N SER A 386 -35.02 62.46 34.09
CA SER A 386 -34.30 61.67 35.08
C SER A 386 -34.20 60.24 34.67
N LEU A 387 -33.10 59.61 35.07
CA LEU A 387 -32.87 58.19 34.87
C LEU A 387 -32.55 57.52 36.22
N ASP A 388 -33.42 56.66 36.66
CA ASP A 388 -33.18 55.83 37.84
C ASP A 388 -32.39 54.59 37.42
N THR A 389 -31.09 54.58 37.81
CA THR A 389 -30.16 53.49 37.47
C THR A 389 -30.55 52.17 38.11
N ASP A 390 -31.09 52.20 39.35
CA ASP A 390 -31.43 51.01 40.08
C ASP A 390 -32.69 50.32 39.49
N GLU A 391 -33.65 51.16 39.03
CA GLU A 391 -34.81 50.63 38.30
C GLU A 391 -34.39 50.00 36.96
N VAL A 392 -33.46 50.62 36.23
CA VAL A 392 -32.92 50.06 34.97
C VAL A 392 -32.22 48.71 35.21
N PHE A 393 -31.31 48.66 36.21
CA PHE A 393 -30.57 47.45 36.48
C PHE A 393 -31.45 46.32 37.01
N SER A 394 -32.40 46.66 37.90
CA SER A 394 -33.41 45.69 38.37
C SER A 394 -34.14 45.03 37.20
N LYS A 395 -34.68 45.85 36.28
CA LYS A 395 -35.48 45.35 35.15
C LYS A 395 -34.67 44.61 34.09
N LEU A 396 -33.45 45.08 33.75
CA LEU A 396 -32.72 44.57 32.60
C LEU A 396 -31.64 43.58 32.95
N ILE A 397 -31.16 43.53 34.18
CA ILE A 397 -30.10 42.61 34.63
C ILE A 397 -30.65 41.57 35.59
N TYR A 398 -31.39 41.99 36.61
CA TYR A 398 -31.73 41.11 37.74
C TYR A 398 -33.12 40.50 37.68
N GLU A 399 -34.12 41.22 37.19
CA GLU A 399 -35.53 40.80 37.19
C GLU A 399 -36.08 40.43 35.82
N ASP A 400 -35.39 40.77 34.71
CA ASP A 400 -35.95 40.60 33.37
C ASP A 400 -35.86 39.17 32.85
N ALA A 401 -37.01 38.47 32.91
CA ALA A 401 -37.15 37.14 32.31
C ALA A 401 -36.98 37.13 30.78
N ILE A 402 -37.16 38.26 30.09
CA ILE A 402 -37.07 38.34 28.61
C ILE A 402 -35.61 38.19 28.18
N PHE A 403 -34.72 39.00 28.73
CA PHE A 403 -33.29 38.92 28.40
C PHE A 403 -32.65 37.62 28.90
N SER A 404 -33.04 37.13 30.09
CA SER A 404 -32.60 35.82 30.56
C SER A 404 -32.99 34.69 29.60
N LYS A 405 -34.22 34.71 29.05
CA LYS A 405 -34.70 33.74 28.05
C LYS A 405 -33.96 33.91 26.73
N PHE A 406 -33.73 35.17 26.30
CA PHE A 406 -32.94 35.45 25.08
C PHE A 406 -31.56 34.84 25.18
N PHE A 407 -30.80 35.11 26.24
CA PHE A 407 -29.44 34.59 26.40
C PHE A 407 -29.39 33.07 26.51
N LYS A 408 -30.34 32.44 27.19
CA LYS A 408 -30.44 30.97 27.23
C LYS A 408 -30.67 30.37 25.85
N ARG A 409 -31.55 30.99 25.04
CA ARG A 409 -31.80 30.58 23.66
C ARG A 409 -30.55 30.81 22.79
N TYR A 410 -29.97 32.00 22.90
CA TYR A 410 -28.79 32.38 22.12
C TYR A 410 -27.60 31.43 22.36
N LYS A 411 -27.32 31.11 23.60
CA LYS A 411 -26.28 30.12 23.96
C LYS A 411 -26.55 28.73 23.38
N ARG A 412 -27.81 28.29 23.45
CA ARG A 412 -28.18 27.02 22.79
C ARG A 412 -27.95 27.07 21.31
N ASP A 413 -28.41 28.12 20.67
CA ASP A 413 -28.28 28.29 19.20
C ASP A 413 -26.81 28.44 18.75
N LEU A 414 -25.95 29.05 19.58
CA LEU A 414 -24.49 29.06 19.37
C LEU A 414 -23.90 27.66 19.49
N LYS A 415 -24.33 26.87 20.47
CA LYS A 415 -23.84 25.51 20.64
C LYS A 415 -24.30 24.57 19.53
N GLU A 416 -25.53 24.76 19.04
CA GLU A 416 -26.03 24.05 17.85
C GLU A 416 -25.18 24.40 16.61
N LEU A 417 -24.89 25.68 16.39
CA LEU A 417 -24.04 26.13 15.30
C LEU A 417 -22.61 25.57 15.38
N GLU A 418 -22.02 25.56 16.56
CA GLU A 418 -20.72 24.92 16.81
C GLU A 418 -20.74 23.45 16.40
N ASN A 419 -21.75 22.70 16.87
CA ASN A 419 -21.88 21.29 16.56
C ASN A 419 -22.10 21.03 15.06
N GLU A 420 -22.90 21.86 14.38
CA GLU A 420 -23.08 21.77 12.93
C GLU A 420 -21.77 22.00 12.16
N ILE A 421 -21.00 23.02 12.54
CA ILE A 421 -19.70 23.31 11.92
C ILE A 421 -18.73 22.13 12.14
N ILE A 422 -18.64 21.61 13.36
CA ILE A 422 -17.79 20.46 13.67
C ILE A 422 -18.23 19.24 12.84
N SER A 423 -19.54 18.99 12.75
CA SER A 423 -20.08 17.88 11.95
C SER A 423 -19.77 18.03 10.46
N ALA A 424 -19.79 19.26 9.91
CA ALA A 424 -19.42 19.53 8.53
C ALA A 424 -17.93 19.21 8.27
N PHE A 425 -17.05 19.57 9.22
CA PHE A 425 -15.63 19.18 9.15
C PHE A 425 -15.43 17.69 9.33
N ASP A 426 -16.17 17.03 10.23
CA ASP A 426 -16.16 15.56 10.34
C ASP A 426 -16.56 14.89 9.03
N GLY A 427 -17.58 15.39 8.35
CA GLY A 427 -18.00 14.91 7.03
C GLY A 427 -16.93 15.10 5.95
N LEU A 428 -16.21 16.24 5.96
CA LEU A 428 -15.06 16.47 5.10
C LEU A 428 -13.98 15.40 5.33
N TYR A 429 -13.52 15.24 6.56
CA TYR A 429 -12.47 14.26 6.89
C TYR A 429 -12.88 12.83 6.56
N LYS A 430 -14.14 12.46 6.81
CA LYS A 430 -14.66 11.15 6.47
C LYS A 430 -14.59 10.88 4.97
N SER A 431 -14.96 11.85 4.14
CA SER A 431 -14.88 11.68 2.69
C SER A 431 -13.43 11.48 2.19
N LEU A 432 -12.46 12.07 2.88
CA LEU A 432 -11.04 11.91 2.60
C LEU A 432 -10.53 10.53 3.04
N GLU A 433 -10.99 10.05 4.18
CA GLU A 433 -10.69 8.71 4.69
C GLU A 433 -11.24 7.64 3.74
N ASP A 434 -12.48 7.81 3.24
CA ASP A 434 -13.10 6.89 2.29
C ASP A 434 -12.29 6.81 0.98
N GLU A 435 -11.77 7.91 0.46
CA GLU A 435 -10.91 7.93 -0.73
C GLU A 435 -9.58 7.20 -0.50
N LEU A 436 -8.95 7.39 0.65
CA LEU A 436 -7.74 6.66 1.03
C LEU A 436 -8.00 5.16 1.22
N PHE A 437 -9.17 4.80 1.74
CA PHE A 437 -9.59 3.40 1.88
C PHE A 437 -9.76 2.72 0.52
N VAL A 438 -10.33 3.40 -0.47
CA VAL A 438 -10.42 2.90 -1.85
C VAL A 438 -9.04 2.62 -2.43
N TYR A 439 -8.07 3.50 -2.21
CA TYR A 439 -6.68 3.29 -2.61
C TYR A 439 -6.08 2.03 -1.96
N LYS A 440 -6.22 1.89 -0.64
CA LYS A 440 -5.72 0.71 0.09
C LYS A 440 -6.34 -0.58 -0.45
N SER A 441 -7.65 -0.62 -0.59
CA SER A 441 -8.39 -1.80 -1.07
C SER A 441 -8.00 -2.21 -2.49
N ARG A 442 -7.71 -1.23 -3.37
CA ARG A 442 -7.25 -1.48 -4.74
C ARG A 442 -5.96 -2.30 -4.78
N TYR A 443 -5.05 -2.06 -3.85
CA TYR A 443 -3.74 -2.71 -3.81
C TYR A 443 -3.63 -3.87 -2.82
N GLU A 444 -4.56 -4.02 -1.87
CA GLU A 444 -4.66 -5.22 -1.01
C GLU A 444 -5.10 -6.47 -1.78
N SER A 445 -5.92 -6.30 -2.83
CA SER A 445 -6.41 -7.39 -3.67
C SER A 445 -5.54 -7.67 -4.90
N PHE A 446 -4.38 -7.05 -5.02
CA PHE A 446 -3.49 -7.24 -6.15
C PHE A 446 -2.83 -8.62 -6.08
N ASN A 447 -3.24 -9.53 -6.97
CA ASN A 447 -2.67 -10.86 -7.14
C ASN A 447 -1.74 -10.85 -8.36
N SER A 448 -0.48 -11.22 -8.17
CA SER A 448 0.46 -11.43 -9.26
C SER A 448 0.26 -12.82 -9.86
N PHE A 449 0.26 -12.90 -11.19
CA PHE A 449 0.10 -14.15 -11.94
C PHE A 449 1.42 -14.84 -12.30
N ASP A 450 2.57 -14.32 -11.87
CA ASP A 450 3.88 -14.87 -12.24
C ASP A 450 4.47 -15.75 -11.13
N GLU A 451 5.08 -16.87 -11.51
CA GLU A 451 5.65 -17.90 -10.62
C GLU A 451 6.79 -17.36 -9.72
N PHE A 452 7.56 -16.39 -10.20
CA PHE A 452 8.56 -15.67 -9.39
C PHE A 452 7.94 -14.65 -8.45
N ALA A 453 6.75 -14.18 -8.76
CA ALA A 453 6.06 -13.04 -8.17
C ALA A 453 5.10 -13.44 -7.05
N SER A 454 4.64 -14.68 -7.02
CA SER A 454 3.42 -15.09 -6.31
C SER A 454 3.35 -14.80 -4.81
N ASN A 455 4.48 -14.59 -4.13
CA ASN A 455 4.49 -14.31 -2.69
C ASN A 455 5.20 -13.00 -2.31
N TYR A 456 6.16 -12.53 -3.11
CA TYR A 456 7.00 -11.38 -2.76
C TYR A 456 6.43 -10.07 -3.31
N GLU A 457 5.99 -10.04 -4.56
CA GLU A 457 5.42 -8.82 -5.18
C GLU A 457 4.11 -8.39 -4.53
N THR A 458 3.17 -9.32 -4.37
CA THR A 458 1.89 -9.04 -3.71
C THR A 458 2.14 -8.51 -2.30
N LYS A 459 3.05 -9.15 -1.56
CA LYS A 459 3.41 -8.74 -0.21
C LYS A 459 4.15 -7.40 -0.16
N SER A 460 5.00 -7.08 -1.14
CA SER A 460 5.71 -5.81 -1.20
C SER A 460 4.79 -4.66 -1.59
N ILE A 461 3.94 -4.84 -2.60
CA ILE A 461 2.96 -3.82 -3.04
C ILE A 461 1.97 -3.53 -1.92
N ASN A 462 1.40 -4.55 -1.28
CA ASN A 462 0.49 -4.39 -0.16
C ASN A 462 1.17 -3.66 1.01
N THR A 463 2.43 -3.96 1.28
CA THR A 463 3.21 -3.29 2.33
C THR A 463 3.44 -1.81 1.99
N TYR A 464 3.75 -1.47 0.75
CA TYR A 464 3.93 -0.08 0.31
C TYR A 464 2.61 0.70 0.33
N ALA A 465 1.54 0.12 -0.20
CA ALA A 465 0.22 0.73 -0.20
C ALA A 465 -0.30 0.93 1.23
N GLY A 466 -0.17 -0.07 2.10
CA GLY A 466 -0.56 0.00 3.50
C GLY A 466 0.20 1.08 4.27
N ARG A 467 1.53 1.15 4.13
CA ARG A 467 2.34 2.20 4.78
C ARG A 467 1.99 3.61 4.28
N THR A 468 1.72 3.76 3.00
CA THR A 468 1.32 5.04 2.42
C THR A 468 -0.02 5.46 2.98
N TYR A 469 -1.01 4.57 3.02
CA TYR A 469 -2.32 4.78 3.61
C TYR A 469 -2.22 5.20 5.09
N GLU A 470 -1.53 4.42 5.92
CA GLU A 470 -1.38 4.70 7.36
C GLU A 470 -0.70 6.05 7.62
N ASN A 471 0.32 6.40 6.85
CA ASN A 471 0.99 7.68 6.99
C ASN A 471 0.07 8.86 6.64
N PHE A 472 -0.74 8.74 5.57
CA PHE A 472 -1.68 9.80 5.20
C PHE A 472 -2.79 9.92 6.25
N LEU A 473 -3.40 8.83 6.65
CA LEU A 473 -4.49 8.81 7.61
C LEU A 473 -4.09 9.51 8.92
N ARG A 474 -2.92 9.18 9.46
CA ARG A 474 -2.42 9.79 10.70
C ARG A 474 -2.28 11.31 10.62
N GLU A 475 -1.74 11.84 9.52
CA GLU A 475 -1.58 13.28 9.34
C GLU A 475 -2.93 13.99 9.25
N TYR A 476 -3.91 13.38 8.57
CA TYR A 476 -5.27 13.93 8.48
C TYR A 476 -6.02 13.89 9.81
N GLU A 477 -5.90 12.84 10.58
CA GLU A 477 -6.47 12.76 11.94
C GLU A 477 -5.93 13.87 12.84
N ASN A 478 -4.65 14.15 12.78
CA ASN A 478 -4.04 15.25 13.53
C ASN A 478 -4.57 16.62 13.09
N ALA A 479 -4.71 16.86 11.77
CA ALA A 479 -5.25 18.11 11.25
C ALA A 479 -6.71 18.31 11.66
N LYS A 480 -7.55 17.28 11.57
CA LYS A 480 -8.93 17.27 12.06
C LYS A 480 -9.01 17.64 13.53
N PHE A 481 -8.22 16.99 14.38
CA PHE A 481 -8.22 17.25 15.82
C PHE A 481 -7.91 18.71 16.15
N LYS A 482 -6.88 19.28 15.51
CA LYS A 482 -6.53 20.70 15.68
C LYS A 482 -7.63 21.65 15.22
N ALA A 483 -8.27 21.37 14.07
CA ALA A 483 -9.36 22.18 13.54
C ALA A 483 -10.56 22.17 14.50
N THR A 484 -10.98 21.01 14.99
CA THR A 484 -12.08 20.86 15.94
C THR A 484 -11.79 21.62 17.25
N GLN A 485 -10.57 21.52 17.79
CA GLN A 485 -10.18 22.27 18.98
C GLN A 485 -10.23 23.80 18.78
N LYS A 486 -9.78 24.31 17.63
CA LYS A 486 -9.84 25.75 17.31
C LYS A 486 -11.28 26.25 17.26
N ILE A 487 -12.19 25.48 16.66
CA ILE A 487 -13.62 25.83 16.58
C ILE A 487 -14.24 25.86 17.97
N SER A 488 -14.09 24.82 18.77
CA SER A 488 -14.65 24.76 20.13
C SER A 488 -14.12 25.89 21.02
N LEU A 489 -12.82 26.18 20.96
CA LEU A 489 -12.23 27.27 21.73
C LEU A 489 -12.75 28.65 21.30
N PHE A 490 -13.04 28.83 20.02
CA PHE A 490 -13.65 30.08 19.53
C PHE A 490 -15.06 30.26 20.11
N PHE A 491 -15.92 29.25 20.02
CA PHE A 491 -17.29 29.33 20.54
C PHE A 491 -17.34 29.49 22.05
N GLU A 492 -16.46 28.84 22.80
CA GLU A 492 -16.30 29.04 24.24
C GLU A 492 -15.96 30.49 24.58
N LYS A 493 -14.97 31.08 23.89
CA LYS A 493 -14.58 32.49 24.08
C LYS A 493 -15.72 33.44 23.69
N LEU A 494 -16.45 33.14 22.63
CA LEU A 494 -17.58 33.95 22.16
C LEU A 494 -18.71 33.93 23.22
N ASP A 495 -19.07 32.77 23.77
CA ASP A 495 -20.09 32.64 24.82
C ASP A 495 -19.74 33.48 26.06
N VAL A 496 -18.48 33.37 26.53
CA VAL A 496 -18.01 34.19 27.66
C VAL A 496 -18.05 35.68 27.33
N LYS A 497 -17.61 36.08 26.15
CA LYS A 497 -17.59 37.49 25.73
C LYS A 497 -19.01 38.08 25.65
N VAL A 498 -19.96 37.34 25.06
CA VAL A 498 -21.35 37.76 24.94
C VAL A 498 -21.96 37.97 26.33
N THR A 499 -21.79 37.01 27.23
CA THR A 499 -22.41 37.06 28.56
C THR A 499 -21.84 38.20 29.42
N SER A 500 -20.50 38.33 29.45
CA SER A 500 -19.85 39.38 30.27
C SER A 500 -20.05 40.78 29.69
N ASN A 501 -20.05 40.93 28.37
CA ASN A 501 -20.18 42.24 27.73
C ASN A 501 -21.58 42.84 27.89
N TYR A 502 -22.66 42.02 27.88
CA TYR A 502 -24.03 42.56 28.01
C TYR A 502 -24.22 43.34 29.31
N GLU A 503 -23.93 42.74 30.46
CA GLU A 503 -24.12 43.37 31.76
C GLU A 503 -23.23 44.63 31.95
N ASN A 504 -21.94 44.50 31.58
CA ASN A 504 -21.00 45.60 31.67
C ASN A 504 -21.36 46.73 30.70
N ALA A 505 -21.74 46.41 29.46
CA ALA A 505 -22.14 47.40 28.48
C ALA A 505 -23.38 48.18 28.91
N LEU A 506 -24.40 47.49 29.46
CA LEU A 506 -25.60 48.13 29.99
C LEU A 506 -25.26 49.08 31.11
N LYS A 507 -24.48 48.62 32.11
CA LYS A 507 -24.03 49.44 33.22
C LYS A 507 -23.29 50.71 32.77
N LEU A 508 -22.35 50.56 31.82
CA LEU A 508 -21.57 51.68 31.27
C LEU A 508 -22.45 52.66 30.45
N ALA A 509 -23.34 52.14 29.60
CA ALA A 509 -24.18 52.98 28.79
C ALA A 509 -25.14 53.82 29.64
N VAL A 510 -25.76 53.19 30.65
CA VAL A 510 -26.68 53.87 31.61
C VAL A 510 -25.91 54.89 32.45
N TYR A 511 -24.71 54.55 32.94
CA TYR A 511 -23.84 55.48 33.68
C TYR A 511 -23.52 56.72 32.84
N PHE A 512 -23.02 56.56 31.65
CA PHE A 512 -22.69 57.68 30.77
C PHE A 512 -23.92 58.49 30.32
N LEU A 513 -25.07 57.85 30.15
CA LEU A 513 -26.31 58.55 29.86
C LEU A 513 -26.75 59.43 31.03
N LYS A 514 -26.71 58.86 32.26
CA LYS A 514 -27.00 59.58 33.48
C LYS A 514 -26.03 60.76 33.67
N GLN A 515 -24.75 60.54 33.51
CA GLN A 515 -23.73 61.58 33.64
C GLN A 515 -23.92 62.72 32.62
N LYS A 516 -24.33 62.39 31.37
CA LYS A 516 -24.62 63.43 30.34
C LYS A 516 -25.84 64.26 30.74
N ILE A 517 -26.90 63.63 31.25
CA ILE A 517 -28.10 64.31 31.78
C ILE A 517 -27.72 65.23 32.95
N GLU A 518 -26.93 64.75 33.91
CA GLU A 518 -26.51 65.54 35.09
C GLU A 518 -25.58 66.70 34.71
N ASN A 519 -24.63 66.50 33.82
CA ASN A 519 -23.75 67.55 33.33
C ASN A 519 -24.53 68.62 32.56
N SER A 520 -25.51 68.23 31.79
CA SER A 520 -26.39 69.18 31.11
C SER A 520 -27.21 70.00 32.07
N LEU A 521 -27.71 69.37 33.15
CA LEU A 521 -28.41 70.07 34.20
C LEU A 521 -27.52 71.12 34.91
N ASN A 522 -26.29 70.71 35.25
CA ASN A 522 -25.32 71.64 35.90
C ASN A 522 -25.02 72.86 35.00
N SER A 523 -24.82 72.61 33.68
CA SER A 523 -24.59 73.65 32.70
C SER A 523 -25.83 74.56 32.54
N HIS A 524 -27.03 73.96 32.55
CA HIS A 524 -28.28 74.75 32.53
C HIS A 524 -28.42 75.64 33.73
N LEU A 525 -28.17 75.12 34.93
CA LEU A 525 -28.24 75.87 36.18
C LEU A 525 -27.20 77.01 36.26
N GLN A 526 -26.01 76.82 35.70
CA GLN A 526 -24.92 77.80 35.75
C GLN A 526 -24.98 78.82 34.61
N MET A 527 -25.25 78.36 33.37
CA MET A 527 -25.06 79.15 32.17
C MET A 527 -26.34 79.35 31.37
N GLY A 528 -27.48 78.72 31.76
CA GLY A 528 -28.72 78.81 31.00
C GLY A 528 -28.73 78.03 29.66
N THR A 529 -27.81 77.08 29.49
CA THR A 529 -27.74 76.28 28.28
C THR A 529 -28.98 75.38 28.12
N PRO A 530 -29.38 74.96 26.90
CA PRO A 530 -30.48 74.03 26.71
C PRO A 530 -30.23 72.69 27.43
N LEU A 531 -31.25 72.14 28.04
CA LEU A 531 -31.18 70.84 28.68
C LEU A 531 -31.05 69.73 27.63
N TYR A 532 -30.23 68.74 27.95
CA TYR A 532 -30.12 67.53 27.11
C TYR A 532 -31.31 66.62 27.40
N ILE A 533 -32.05 66.35 26.33
CA ILE A 533 -33.16 65.39 26.29
C ILE A 533 -32.71 64.19 25.46
N PRO A 534 -32.43 63.03 26.06
CA PRO A 534 -32.01 61.85 25.30
C PRO A 534 -33.05 61.47 24.27
N SER A 535 -32.64 61.22 23.03
CA SER A 535 -33.47 60.56 22.03
C SER A 535 -33.31 59.04 22.07
N ALA A 536 -34.22 58.28 21.51
CA ALA A 536 -34.08 56.84 21.36
C ALA A 536 -32.79 56.46 20.64
N LYS A 537 -32.40 57.28 19.62
CA LYS A 537 -31.14 57.10 18.90
C LYS A 537 -29.90 57.30 19.78
N ASP A 538 -29.89 58.29 20.64
CA ASP A 538 -28.79 58.53 21.56
C ASP A 538 -28.60 57.34 22.52
N VAL A 539 -29.69 56.79 23.04
CA VAL A 539 -29.61 55.61 23.93
C VAL A 539 -29.07 54.40 23.19
N TYR A 540 -29.59 54.16 21.99
CA TYR A 540 -29.17 53.02 21.16
C TYR A 540 -27.67 53.13 20.78
N GLU A 541 -27.20 54.28 20.32
CA GLU A 541 -25.81 54.49 19.94
C GLU A 541 -24.88 54.26 21.15
N ARG A 542 -25.28 54.69 22.33
CA ARG A 542 -24.50 54.46 23.57
C ARG A 542 -24.44 52.99 23.95
N MET A 543 -25.58 52.30 23.89
CA MET A 543 -25.63 50.87 24.11
C MET A 543 -24.77 50.12 23.10
N LEU A 544 -24.87 50.46 21.81
CA LEU A 544 -24.10 49.85 20.75
C LEU A 544 -22.58 50.02 20.96
N ASN A 545 -22.15 51.25 21.29
CA ASN A 545 -20.72 51.57 21.54
C ASN A 545 -20.21 50.88 22.81
N ALA A 546 -20.99 50.87 23.89
CA ALA A 546 -20.59 50.23 25.14
C ALA A 546 -20.50 48.70 24.98
N PHE A 547 -21.36 48.10 24.15
CA PHE A 547 -21.33 46.66 23.88
C PHE A 547 -20.17 46.31 22.93
N SER A 548 -19.56 47.26 22.23
CA SER A 548 -18.52 47.04 21.22
C SER A 548 -18.99 46.10 20.10
N LEU A 549 -20.21 46.29 19.61
CA LEU A 549 -20.82 45.39 18.60
C LEU A 549 -19.97 45.30 17.32
N TYR A 550 -19.21 46.32 16.97
CA TYR A 550 -18.29 46.31 15.83
C TYR A 550 -17.18 45.23 15.97
N GLU A 551 -16.76 44.91 17.19
CA GLU A 551 -15.78 43.83 17.41
C GLU A 551 -16.41 42.45 17.16
N PHE A 552 -17.71 42.29 17.41
CA PHE A 552 -18.44 41.07 17.05
C PHE A 552 -18.66 40.96 15.55
N ASP A 553 -18.89 42.06 14.86
CA ASP A 553 -18.97 42.10 13.40
C ASP A 553 -17.63 41.65 12.77
N ASP A 554 -16.52 42.17 13.26
CA ASP A 554 -15.21 41.76 12.80
C ASP A 554 -14.90 40.28 13.09
N LEU A 555 -15.29 39.78 14.26
CA LEU A 555 -15.09 38.38 14.62
C LEU A 555 -16.01 37.40 13.87
N MET A 556 -17.25 37.79 13.56
CA MET A 556 -18.28 36.90 13.02
C MET A 556 -18.52 37.07 11.52
N CYS A 557 -18.53 38.28 11.00
CA CYS A 557 -19.05 38.58 9.68
C CYS A 557 -18.00 39.12 8.69
N SER A 558 -16.91 39.73 9.18
CA SER A 558 -15.89 40.33 8.30
C SER A 558 -15.04 39.29 7.54
N ASN A 559 -14.24 39.78 6.61
CA ASN A 559 -13.25 38.95 5.93
C ASN A 559 -12.22 38.34 6.90
N ASN A 560 -12.02 38.95 8.06
CA ASN A 560 -11.14 38.44 9.14
C ASN A 560 -11.90 37.60 10.18
N SER A 561 -13.14 37.20 9.88
CA SER A 561 -13.97 36.41 10.78
C SER A 561 -13.30 35.09 11.17
N PHE A 562 -13.76 34.51 12.27
CA PHE A 562 -13.24 33.24 12.78
C PHE A 562 -13.39 32.13 11.75
N LEU A 563 -14.52 32.08 11.02
CA LEU A 563 -14.75 31.06 10.01
C LEU A 563 -13.71 31.16 8.90
N ASN A 564 -13.51 32.37 8.33
CA ASN A 564 -12.52 32.58 7.27
C ASN A 564 -11.10 32.26 7.74
N LYS A 565 -10.73 32.64 8.97
CA LYS A 565 -9.44 32.29 9.57
C LYS A 565 -9.28 30.79 9.76
N THR A 566 -10.30 30.11 10.29
CA THR A 566 -10.27 28.66 10.48
C THR A 566 -10.15 27.92 9.17
N LEU A 567 -10.91 28.33 8.14
CA LEU A 567 -10.83 27.73 6.81
C LEU A 567 -9.45 27.97 6.16
N LEU A 568 -8.89 29.17 6.32
CA LEU A 568 -7.53 29.48 5.84
C LEU A 568 -6.47 28.66 6.57
N ASP A 569 -6.57 28.52 7.88
CA ASP A 569 -5.65 27.70 8.68
C ASP A 569 -5.69 26.25 8.24
N ILE A 570 -6.89 25.69 8.04
CA ILE A 570 -7.09 24.33 7.54
C ILE A 570 -6.45 24.17 6.15
N ARG A 571 -6.78 25.11 5.23
CA ARG A 571 -6.20 25.12 3.87
C ARG A 571 -4.66 25.15 3.92
N THR A 572 -4.09 26.01 4.76
CA THR A 572 -2.63 26.13 4.90
C THR A 572 -2.00 24.84 5.44
N GLU A 573 -2.58 24.27 6.49
CA GLU A 573 -2.10 23.02 7.08
C GLU A 573 -2.19 21.84 6.08
N PHE A 574 -3.27 21.74 5.33
CA PHE A 574 -3.42 20.71 4.29
C PHE A 574 -2.47 20.94 3.12
N ASN A 575 -2.26 22.17 2.68
CA ASN A 575 -1.28 22.45 1.63
C ASN A 575 0.15 22.10 2.05
N GLU A 576 0.50 22.30 3.30
CA GLU A 576 1.79 21.86 3.84
C GLU A 576 1.91 20.34 3.85
N ILE A 577 0.87 19.63 4.32
CA ILE A 577 0.82 18.17 4.29
C ILE A 577 0.92 17.66 2.85
N TYR A 578 0.12 18.21 1.94
CA TYR A 578 0.13 17.87 0.51
C TYR A 578 1.52 18.06 -0.11
N ALA A 579 2.14 19.21 0.08
CA ALA A 579 3.47 19.50 -0.45
C ALA A 579 4.54 18.54 0.11
N GLN A 580 4.49 18.22 1.39
CA GLN A 580 5.39 17.25 2.01
C GLN A 580 5.19 15.84 1.44
N LYS A 581 3.93 15.41 1.21
CA LYS A 581 3.62 14.08 0.67
C LYS A 581 4.00 13.96 -0.80
N ILE A 582 3.76 14.97 -1.62
CA ILE A 582 4.23 15.03 -3.01
C ILE A 582 5.76 14.96 -3.07
N ALA A 583 6.46 15.75 -2.27
CA ALA A 583 7.93 15.71 -2.22
C ALA A 583 8.46 14.32 -1.77
N MET A 584 7.77 13.67 -0.84
CA MET A 584 8.09 12.30 -0.41
C MET A 584 7.85 11.31 -1.57
N LEU A 585 6.71 11.38 -2.26
CA LEU A 585 6.38 10.49 -3.37
C LEU A 585 7.36 10.65 -4.53
N GLU A 586 7.76 11.87 -4.87
CA GLU A 586 8.78 12.11 -5.90
C GLU A 586 10.13 11.45 -5.55
N ARG A 587 10.56 11.51 -4.29
CA ARG A 587 11.76 10.79 -3.82
C ARG A 587 11.58 9.27 -3.90
N LEU A 588 10.39 8.76 -3.56
CA LEU A 588 10.09 7.32 -3.65
C LEU A 588 10.06 6.83 -5.08
N LYS A 589 9.57 7.63 -6.04
CA LYS A 589 9.54 7.32 -7.47
C LYS A 589 10.92 7.41 -8.15
N ALA A 590 11.80 8.27 -7.66
CA ALA A 590 13.12 8.47 -8.26
C ALA A 590 13.92 7.17 -8.32
N LYS A 591 13.90 6.37 -7.24
CA LYS A 591 14.67 5.15 -7.13
C LYS A 591 14.21 4.03 -8.08
N PRO A 592 12.92 3.66 -8.16
CA PRO A 592 12.44 2.72 -9.17
C PRO A 592 12.72 3.17 -10.60
N LYS A 593 12.57 4.46 -10.93
CA LYS A 593 12.89 5.00 -12.26
C LYS A 593 14.37 4.80 -12.61
N GLU A 594 15.28 5.09 -11.68
CA GLU A 594 16.72 4.86 -11.87
C GLU A 594 17.02 3.36 -12.06
N GLN A 595 16.38 2.49 -11.30
CA GLN A 595 16.56 1.04 -11.38
C GLN A 595 16.05 0.48 -12.72
N ILE A 596 14.88 0.91 -13.20
CA ILE A 596 14.36 0.53 -14.52
C ILE A 596 15.35 0.94 -15.60
N LEU A 597 15.78 2.19 -15.62
CA LEU A 597 16.73 2.69 -16.61
C LEU A 597 18.05 1.89 -16.60
N LYS A 598 18.52 1.50 -15.42
CA LYS A 598 19.72 0.67 -15.28
C LYS A 598 19.52 -0.73 -15.84
N LEU A 599 18.37 -1.36 -15.56
CA LEU A 599 18.01 -2.70 -16.05
C LEU A 599 17.81 -2.71 -17.58
N GLU A 600 17.15 -1.70 -18.14
CA GLU A 600 16.97 -1.53 -19.58
C GLU A 600 18.32 -1.36 -20.30
N LYS A 601 19.20 -0.52 -19.79
CA LYS A 601 20.58 -0.40 -20.32
C LYS A 601 21.33 -1.73 -20.24
N LEU A 602 21.11 -2.50 -19.20
CA LEU A 602 21.71 -3.81 -19.05
C LEU A 602 21.17 -4.80 -20.09
N GLN A 603 19.85 -4.75 -20.39
CA GLN A 603 19.26 -5.54 -21.48
C GLN A 603 19.86 -5.20 -22.85
N GLU A 604 20.10 -3.93 -23.12
CA GLU A 604 20.69 -3.47 -24.38
C GLU A 604 22.18 -3.84 -24.53
N SER A 605 22.93 -3.78 -23.43
CA SER A 605 24.39 -3.96 -23.44
C SER A 605 24.83 -5.42 -23.28
N SER A 606 24.06 -6.26 -22.56
CA SER A 606 24.47 -7.64 -22.27
C SER A 606 24.26 -8.60 -23.43
N VAL A 607 25.32 -9.34 -23.78
CA VAL A 607 25.27 -10.42 -24.78
C VAL A 607 24.40 -11.58 -24.30
N ILE A 608 24.28 -11.77 -22.98
CA ILE A 608 23.46 -12.83 -22.39
C ILE A 608 21.95 -12.54 -22.57
N LEU A 609 21.55 -11.28 -22.57
CA LEU A 609 20.14 -10.86 -22.64
C LEU A 609 19.64 -10.62 -24.08
N LYS A 610 20.53 -10.61 -25.02
CA LYS A 610 20.26 -10.63 -26.48
C LYS A 610 20.00 -12.06 -26.95
#